data_449f03a20201c9545fa0bf1d276766d2
#
_entry.id   449f03a20201c9545fa0bf1d276766d2
#
_cell.length_a   1.000
_cell.length_b   1.000
_cell.length_c   1.000
_cell.angle_alpha   90.00
_cell.angle_beta   90.00
_cell.angle_gamma   90.00
#
_symmetry.space_group_name_H-M   'P 1'
#
loop_
_entity.id
_entity.type
_entity.pdbx_description
1 polymer ?
#
loop_
_entity_poly.entity_id
_entity_poly.type
_entity_poly.pdbx_seq_one_letter_code
_entity_poly.pdbx_strand_id
1 'polypeptide(L)'
;MRIRNIFNSAAACVATAMPIALLAACSNDPYDTGDGSLSYMRADFAEITTNANGEATAATTDDGVRLLLSPAAKASWITAKDSTYRALLYYDTSSGATDGATVKPLAVSEILVPRITRQSNAALYPTDPLTFSSVWISPNKRYANLDISIKTGKKDGKLESQYVGILYTGTETDNSGAKTHHLLLVHNQNNVPQYYSVQTYVSIPLYRMPVAISAGDNIEITLNTYNGKISKRFRI
;
A
#
# COMPACT_ATOMS: atom_id res chain seq x y z
N MET A 1 -77.31 -44.67 -6.62
CA MET A 1 -78.25 -44.36 -7.71
C MET A 1 -77.40 -43.76 -8.81
N ARG A 2 -77.03 -44.56 -9.77
CA ARG A 2 -77.31 -44.44 -11.21
C ARG A 2 -76.99 -43.03 -11.76
N ILE A 3 -76.24 -42.77 -12.86
CA ILE A 3 -75.98 -43.45 -14.16
C ILE A 3 -74.86 -42.62 -14.84
N ARG A 4 -73.77 -43.19 -15.36
CA ARG A 4 -73.41 -43.42 -16.77
C ARG A 4 -73.72 -42.28 -17.77
N ASN A 5 -72.69 -41.79 -18.51
CA ASN A 5 -72.38 -42.12 -19.92
C ASN A 5 -71.20 -41.22 -20.32
N ILE A 6 -70.05 -41.71 -20.76
CA ILE A 6 -69.63 -42.14 -22.08
C ILE A 6 -70.09 -41.19 -23.19
N PHE A 7 -69.14 -40.50 -23.81
CA PHE A 7 -69.00 -40.43 -25.26
C PHE A 7 -67.58 -40.04 -25.66
N ASN A 8 -67.00 -40.85 -26.51
CA ASN A 8 -65.83 -40.62 -27.31
C ASN A 8 -66.03 -39.46 -28.27
N SER A 9 -64.97 -38.73 -28.58
CA SER A 9 -64.69 -38.27 -29.94
C SER A 9 -63.24 -37.78 -30.06
N ALA A 10 -62.46 -38.58 -30.75
CA ALA A 10 -61.62 -38.28 -31.87
C ALA A 10 -60.71 -37.02 -31.80
N ALA A 11 -59.49 -37.37 -31.75
CA ALA A 11 -58.30 -36.82 -32.41
C ALA A 11 -58.44 -35.56 -33.30
N ALA A 12 -57.69 -34.57 -32.95
CA ALA A 12 -57.02 -33.67 -33.90
C ALA A 12 -55.68 -33.27 -33.31
N CYS A 13 -54.63 -33.97 -33.79
CA CYS A 13 -53.24 -33.49 -33.59
C CYS A 13 -53.07 -32.22 -34.40
N VAL A 14 -53.14 -31.09 -33.75
CA VAL A 14 -52.58 -29.85 -34.30
C VAL A 14 -51.14 -29.77 -33.80
N ALA A 15 -50.24 -30.15 -34.68
CA ALA A 15 -48.82 -29.86 -34.49
C ALA A 15 -48.58 -28.35 -34.64
N THR A 16 -48.67 -27.64 -33.57
CA THR A 16 -48.16 -26.26 -33.51
C THR A 16 -46.65 -26.33 -33.52
N ALA A 17 -46.08 -26.13 -34.69
CA ALA A 17 -44.67 -25.84 -34.86
C ALA A 17 -44.39 -24.55 -34.07
N MET A 18 -43.83 -24.70 -32.90
CA MET A 18 -43.29 -23.65 -32.11
C MET A 18 -42.03 -23.17 -32.82
N PRO A 19 -41.94 -21.92 -33.30
CA PRO A 19 -40.67 -21.40 -33.81
C PRO A 19 -39.72 -21.40 -32.64
N ILE A 20 -38.66 -22.18 -32.71
CA ILE A 20 -37.48 -22.04 -31.87
C ILE A 20 -36.89 -20.68 -32.26
N ALA A 21 -37.30 -19.64 -31.55
CA ALA A 21 -36.57 -18.40 -31.55
C ALA A 21 -35.18 -18.77 -31.03
N LEU A 22 -34.25 -18.85 -31.96
CA LEU A 22 -32.83 -18.79 -31.66
C LEU A 22 -32.64 -17.55 -30.80
N LEU A 23 -32.56 -17.74 -29.50
CA LEU A 23 -31.91 -16.77 -28.61
C LEU A 23 -30.51 -16.63 -29.21
N ALA A 24 -30.33 -15.63 -30.05
CA ALA A 24 -29.02 -15.07 -30.28
C ALA A 24 -28.53 -14.75 -28.87
N ALA A 25 -27.77 -15.69 -28.30
CA ALA A 25 -26.96 -15.39 -27.15
C ALA A 25 -26.29 -14.07 -27.47
N CYS A 26 -26.54 -13.07 -26.66
CA CYS A 26 -25.67 -11.91 -26.63
C CYS A 26 -24.28 -12.50 -26.61
N SER A 27 -23.52 -12.35 -27.69
CA SER A 27 -22.10 -12.42 -27.59
C SER A 27 -21.78 -11.38 -26.51
N ASN A 28 -21.50 -11.85 -25.31
CA ASN A 28 -20.66 -11.07 -24.44
C ASN A 28 -19.42 -10.86 -25.27
N ASP A 29 -19.34 -9.71 -25.92
CA ASP A 29 -18.06 -9.24 -26.39
C ASP A 29 -17.18 -9.41 -25.17
N PRO A 30 -16.08 -10.19 -25.26
CA PRO A 30 -15.18 -10.28 -24.13
C PRO A 30 -14.90 -8.83 -23.78
N TYR A 31 -15.26 -8.42 -22.57
CA TYR A 31 -14.91 -7.16 -22.00
C TYR A 31 -13.52 -6.86 -22.53
N ASP A 32 -13.36 -5.78 -23.31
CA ASP A 32 -12.05 -5.35 -23.75
C ASP A 32 -11.21 -5.35 -22.50
N THR A 33 -10.41 -6.38 -22.32
CA THR A 33 -9.51 -6.50 -21.17
C THR A 33 -8.50 -5.42 -21.43
N GLY A 34 -8.84 -4.24 -20.88
CA GLY A 34 -8.19 -2.97 -21.08
C GLY A 34 -6.79 -3.10 -21.68
N ASP A 35 -6.69 -2.96 -22.99
CA ASP A 35 -5.44 -2.77 -23.74
C ASP A 35 -4.84 -1.39 -23.48
N GLY A 36 -5.42 -0.69 -22.49
CA GLY A 36 -4.89 0.58 -22.01
C GLY A 36 -3.48 0.40 -21.48
N SER A 37 -2.65 1.41 -21.69
CA SER A 37 -1.25 1.48 -21.25
C SER A 37 -1.01 1.19 -19.74
N LEU A 38 -2.09 1.03 -18.96
CA LEU A 38 -2.06 0.71 -17.52
C LEU A 38 -2.41 -0.75 -17.21
N SER A 39 -2.77 -1.59 -18.18
CA SER A 39 -3.13 -3.00 -17.96
C SER A 39 -1.98 -3.83 -17.41
N TYR A 40 -0.75 -3.41 -17.65
CA TYR A 40 0.48 -4.02 -17.17
C TYR A 40 1.15 -3.20 -16.08
N MET A 41 0.45 -2.24 -15.47
CA MET A 41 1.01 -1.43 -14.40
C MET A 41 1.14 -2.24 -13.11
N ARG A 42 2.32 -2.19 -12.52
CA ARG A 42 2.61 -2.68 -11.18
C ARG A 42 3.11 -1.54 -10.30
N ALA A 43 2.84 -1.61 -9.01
CA ALA A 43 3.32 -0.69 -8.00
C ALA A 43 4.03 -1.44 -6.89
N ASP A 44 5.30 -1.12 -6.64
CA ASP A 44 6.09 -1.72 -5.59
C ASP A 44 6.76 -0.66 -4.71
N PHE A 45 6.83 -0.96 -3.42
CA PHE A 45 7.72 -0.26 -2.52
C PHE A 45 9.15 -0.61 -2.87
N ALA A 46 9.99 0.39 -3.13
CA ALA A 46 11.35 0.19 -3.59
C ALA A 46 12.33 1.21 -3.01
N GLU A 47 13.59 0.82 -2.96
CA GLU A 47 14.73 1.74 -2.85
C GLU A 47 15.16 2.10 -4.27
N ILE A 48 14.97 3.35 -4.69
CA ILE A 48 15.40 3.86 -5.99
C ILE A 48 16.78 4.49 -5.87
N THR A 49 17.65 4.25 -6.86
CA THR A 49 19.01 4.80 -6.91
C THR A 49 19.10 5.85 -8.01
N THR A 50 19.66 7.01 -7.67
CA THR A 50 19.87 8.10 -8.60
C THR A 50 21.28 8.12 -9.15
N ASN A 51 21.42 8.64 -10.39
CA ASN A 51 22.70 8.91 -11.04
C ASN A 51 23.26 10.30 -10.66
N ALA A 52 24.40 10.66 -11.26
CA ALA A 52 25.06 11.96 -11.11
C ALA A 52 24.21 13.16 -11.58
N ASN A 53 23.10 12.92 -12.31
CA ASN A 53 22.15 13.95 -12.73
C ASN A 53 20.96 14.09 -11.78
N GLY A 54 20.85 13.22 -10.75
CA GLY A 54 19.70 13.17 -9.84
C GLY A 54 18.48 12.47 -10.45
N GLU A 55 18.68 11.60 -11.44
CA GLU A 55 17.63 10.84 -12.11
C GLU A 55 17.64 9.40 -11.59
N ALA A 56 16.49 8.83 -11.26
CA ALA A 56 16.38 7.45 -10.81
C ALA A 56 16.61 6.49 -12.02
N THR A 57 17.66 5.69 -11.94
CA THR A 57 18.08 4.75 -12.99
C THR A 57 17.92 3.30 -12.62
N ALA A 58 17.75 3.00 -11.33
CA ALA A 58 17.51 1.65 -10.83
C ALA A 58 16.61 1.67 -9.62
N ALA A 59 15.99 0.53 -9.34
CA ALA A 59 15.17 0.30 -8.15
C ALA A 59 15.44 -1.10 -7.60
N THR A 60 15.37 -1.25 -6.27
CA THR A 60 15.34 -2.56 -5.63
C THR A 60 14.04 -2.64 -4.82
N THR A 61 13.14 -3.55 -5.19
CA THR A 61 11.85 -3.73 -4.54
C THR A 61 12.00 -4.37 -3.15
N ASP A 62 10.96 -4.34 -2.35
CA ASP A 62 10.94 -5.01 -1.04
C ASP A 62 11.09 -6.53 -1.14
N ASP A 63 10.75 -7.12 -2.28
CA ASP A 63 10.98 -8.53 -2.60
C ASP A 63 12.43 -8.83 -3.02
N GLY A 64 13.28 -7.80 -3.08
CA GLY A 64 14.69 -7.93 -3.46
C GLY A 64 14.93 -7.93 -4.98
N VAL A 65 13.91 -7.74 -5.80
CA VAL A 65 14.03 -7.67 -7.26
C VAL A 65 14.69 -6.34 -7.65
N ARG A 66 15.80 -6.41 -8.38
CA ARG A 66 16.46 -5.24 -8.94
C ARG A 66 15.92 -4.97 -10.34
N LEU A 67 15.49 -3.73 -10.57
CA LEU A 67 14.99 -3.24 -11.84
C LEU A 67 15.88 -2.11 -12.34
N LEU A 68 16.11 -2.08 -13.65
CA LEU A 68 16.71 -0.94 -14.35
C LEU A 68 15.59 -0.08 -14.91
N LEU A 69 15.67 1.23 -14.74
CA LEU A 69 14.63 2.16 -15.17
C LEU A 69 15.03 2.81 -16.50
N SER A 70 14.23 2.59 -17.54
CA SER A 70 14.43 3.20 -18.86
C SER A 70 13.10 3.70 -19.45
N PRO A 71 12.98 5.02 -19.74
CA PRO A 71 13.94 6.08 -19.42
C PRO A 71 14.14 6.27 -17.93
N ALA A 72 15.22 6.94 -17.51
CA ALA A 72 15.42 7.30 -16.11
C ALA A 72 14.27 8.17 -15.59
N ALA A 73 13.80 7.90 -14.37
CA ALA A 73 12.68 8.63 -13.78
C ALA A 73 13.13 9.91 -13.09
N LYS A 74 12.31 10.96 -13.20
CA LYS A 74 12.50 12.25 -12.54
C LYS A 74 11.30 12.56 -11.65
N ALA A 75 11.57 13.13 -10.48
CA ALA A 75 10.53 13.67 -9.62
C ALA A 75 11.09 14.90 -8.88
N SER A 76 10.23 15.88 -8.61
CA SER A 76 10.66 17.14 -7.98
C SER A 76 11.21 16.98 -6.56
N TRP A 77 10.81 15.93 -5.86
CA TRP A 77 11.27 15.61 -4.52
C TRP A 77 12.64 14.86 -4.49
N ILE A 78 13.10 14.36 -5.63
CA ILE A 78 14.43 13.74 -5.79
C ILE A 78 15.44 14.88 -6.00
N THR A 79 16.21 15.21 -4.97
CA THR A 79 17.10 16.38 -4.98
C THR A 79 18.58 16.01 -4.96
N ALA A 80 18.93 14.83 -4.45
CA ALA A 80 20.32 14.40 -4.34
C ALA A 80 20.74 13.48 -5.48
N LYS A 81 21.99 13.63 -5.90
CA LYS A 81 22.69 12.81 -6.88
C LYS A 81 23.32 11.62 -6.19
N ASP A 82 23.54 10.53 -6.94
CA ASP A 82 24.22 9.31 -6.46
C ASP A 82 23.72 8.85 -5.09
N SER A 83 22.40 8.87 -4.92
CA SER A 83 21.73 8.66 -3.64
C SER A 83 20.63 7.62 -3.76
N THR A 84 20.16 7.13 -2.60
CA THR A 84 19.08 6.18 -2.52
C THR A 84 17.88 6.82 -1.81
N TYR A 85 16.70 6.66 -2.41
CA TYR A 85 15.43 7.14 -1.86
C TYR A 85 14.45 5.99 -1.71
N ARG A 86 13.58 6.07 -0.71
CA ARG A 86 12.44 5.20 -0.55
C ARG A 86 11.27 5.74 -1.35
N ALA A 87 10.67 4.91 -2.20
CA ALA A 87 9.61 5.31 -3.12
C ALA A 87 8.57 4.22 -3.32
N LEU A 88 7.36 4.62 -3.72
CA LEU A 88 6.40 3.76 -4.39
C LEU A 88 6.62 3.95 -5.89
N LEU A 89 7.15 2.92 -6.54
CA LEU A 89 7.47 2.90 -7.96
C LEU A 89 6.32 2.26 -8.73
N TYR A 90 5.73 3.01 -9.66
CA TYR A 90 4.77 2.51 -10.65
C TYR A 90 5.51 2.27 -11.96
N TYR A 91 5.36 1.10 -12.55
CA TYR A 91 6.08 0.72 -13.75
C TYR A 91 5.30 -0.27 -14.61
N ASP A 92 5.66 -0.32 -15.89
CA ASP A 92 5.10 -1.24 -16.86
C ASP A 92 5.81 -2.59 -16.79
N THR A 93 5.03 -3.67 -16.70
CA THR A 93 5.51 -5.06 -16.64
C THR A 93 5.35 -5.82 -17.95
N SER A 94 4.95 -5.17 -19.03
CA SER A 94 4.72 -5.82 -20.34
C SER A 94 5.96 -6.56 -20.88
N SER A 95 7.16 -6.08 -20.54
CA SER A 95 8.44 -6.73 -20.89
C SER A 95 8.96 -7.71 -19.84
N GLY A 96 8.17 -8.01 -18.80
CA GLY A 96 8.57 -8.76 -17.64
C GLY A 96 9.19 -7.88 -16.54
N ALA A 97 9.18 -8.37 -15.30
CA ALA A 97 9.70 -7.68 -14.12
C ALA A 97 10.49 -8.64 -13.22
N THR A 98 11.42 -9.38 -13.81
CA THR A 98 12.34 -10.26 -13.11
C THR A 98 13.60 -9.51 -12.68
N ASP A 99 14.43 -10.13 -11.85
CA ASP A 99 15.67 -9.52 -11.38
C ASP A 99 16.59 -9.15 -12.57
N GLY A 100 17.09 -7.92 -12.56
CA GLY A 100 17.88 -7.34 -13.63
C GLY A 100 17.08 -6.82 -14.85
N ALA A 101 15.75 -6.98 -14.88
CA ALA A 101 14.94 -6.50 -16.00
C ALA A 101 14.97 -4.98 -16.14
N THR A 102 14.87 -4.52 -17.39
CA THR A 102 14.64 -3.10 -17.70
C THR A 102 13.14 -2.86 -17.84
N VAL A 103 12.62 -1.94 -17.04
CA VAL A 103 11.21 -1.57 -17.02
C VAL A 103 11.02 -0.10 -17.32
N LYS A 104 9.85 0.25 -17.85
CA LYS A 104 9.46 1.66 -18.06
C LYS A 104 8.79 2.19 -16.78
N PRO A 105 9.39 3.15 -16.06
CA PRO A 105 8.73 3.80 -14.96
C PRO A 105 7.57 4.66 -15.48
N LEU A 106 6.42 4.58 -14.80
CA LEU A 106 5.23 5.37 -15.09
C LEU A 106 5.08 6.53 -14.11
N ALA A 107 5.37 6.28 -12.83
CA ALA A 107 5.41 7.29 -11.78
C ALA A 107 6.31 6.85 -10.62
N VAL A 108 6.80 7.83 -9.87
CA VAL A 108 7.57 7.61 -8.65
C VAL A 108 7.01 8.54 -7.58
N SER A 109 6.41 7.96 -6.54
CA SER A 109 5.84 8.70 -5.42
C SER A 109 6.75 8.61 -4.20
N GLU A 110 6.92 9.74 -3.52
CA GLU A 110 7.70 9.81 -2.29
C GLU A 110 7.03 8.99 -1.18
N ILE A 111 7.84 8.26 -0.41
CA ILE A 111 7.42 7.61 0.82
C ILE A 111 8.14 8.30 1.98
N LEU A 112 7.38 8.67 2.98
CA LEU A 112 7.93 9.28 4.19
C LEU A 112 8.77 8.25 4.96
N VAL A 113 10.06 8.55 5.17
CA VAL A 113 10.99 7.74 5.95
C VAL A 113 11.41 8.51 7.19
N PRO A 114 10.67 8.39 8.31
CA PRO A 114 10.97 9.14 9.51
C PRO A 114 12.27 8.66 10.16
N ARG A 115 12.97 9.59 10.79
CA ARG A 115 14.09 9.24 11.66
C ARG A 115 13.55 8.57 12.93
N ILE A 116 14.19 7.48 13.36
CA ILE A 116 13.90 6.84 14.64
C ILE A 116 14.71 7.54 15.72
N THR A 117 14.04 8.17 16.67
CA THR A 117 14.67 8.87 17.80
C THR A 117 14.50 8.05 19.06
N ARG A 118 15.59 7.78 19.80
CA ARG A 118 15.51 7.16 21.12
C ARG A 118 14.98 8.17 22.12
N GLN A 119 13.86 7.83 22.76
CA GLN A 119 13.25 8.68 23.79
C GLN A 119 12.35 7.86 24.72
N SER A 120 12.72 7.79 25.98
CA SER A 120 11.93 7.08 26.99
C SER A 120 10.72 7.88 27.48
N ASN A 121 10.79 9.22 27.45
CA ASN A 121 9.67 10.08 27.83
C ASN A 121 8.84 10.46 26.61
N ALA A 122 7.95 9.59 26.18
CA ALA A 122 7.07 9.79 25.04
C ALA A 122 6.04 10.94 25.25
N ALA A 123 5.75 11.31 26.52
CA ALA A 123 4.78 12.35 26.84
C ALA A 123 5.22 13.76 26.39
N LEU A 124 6.50 13.94 26.07
CA LEU A 124 7.02 15.19 25.52
C LEU A 124 6.68 15.42 24.05
N TYR A 125 6.13 14.43 23.36
CA TYR A 125 5.89 14.50 21.92
C TYR A 125 4.39 14.47 21.61
N PRO A 126 3.93 15.30 20.68
CA PRO A 126 2.53 15.31 20.28
C PRO A 126 2.18 13.98 19.56
N THR A 127 1.01 13.47 19.89
CA THR A 127 0.44 12.29 19.25
C THR A 127 -0.97 12.61 18.75
N ASP A 128 -1.08 13.66 17.92
CA ASP A 128 -2.35 14.02 17.31
C ASP A 128 -2.92 12.84 16.53
N PRO A 129 -4.26 12.63 16.53
CA PRO A 129 -4.84 11.46 15.93
C PRO A 129 -4.74 11.48 14.40
N LEU A 130 -4.64 10.29 13.82
CA LEU A 130 -4.66 10.04 12.38
C LEU A 130 -5.58 8.85 12.06
N THR A 131 -5.85 8.61 10.79
CA THR A 131 -6.55 7.40 10.36
C THR A 131 -5.52 6.32 10.03
N PHE A 132 -5.68 5.14 10.61
CA PHE A 132 -4.87 3.96 10.34
C PHE A 132 -5.59 3.04 9.35
N SER A 133 -4.91 2.64 8.29
CA SER A 133 -5.39 1.67 7.30
C SER A 133 -4.72 0.31 7.47
N SER A 134 -3.40 0.26 7.38
CA SER A 134 -2.66 -1.00 7.50
C SER A 134 -1.20 -0.80 7.93
N VAL A 135 -0.57 -1.89 8.35
CA VAL A 135 0.87 -1.98 8.61
C VAL A 135 1.38 -3.37 8.27
N TRP A 136 2.55 -3.47 7.69
CA TRP A 136 3.20 -4.73 7.35
C TRP A 136 4.74 -4.59 7.41
N ILE A 137 5.41 -5.72 7.62
CA ILE A 137 6.87 -5.78 7.51
C ILE A 137 7.22 -6.09 6.05
N SER A 138 8.18 -5.35 5.48
CA SER A 138 8.69 -5.66 4.14
C SER A 138 9.28 -7.07 4.10
N PRO A 139 9.16 -7.83 3.00
CA PRO A 139 9.72 -9.18 2.87
C PRO A 139 11.22 -9.25 3.19
N ASN A 140 11.99 -8.24 2.82
CA ASN A 140 13.41 -8.12 3.15
C ASN A 140 13.69 -7.69 4.60
N LYS A 141 12.64 -7.52 5.42
CA LYS A 141 12.68 -7.10 6.84
C LYS A 141 13.41 -5.76 7.11
N ARG A 142 13.64 -4.96 6.06
CA ARG A 142 14.30 -3.67 6.20
C ARG A 142 13.38 -2.57 6.71
N TYR A 143 12.06 -2.70 6.43
CA TYR A 143 11.07 -1.68 6.74
C TYR A 143 9.82 -2.26 7.42
N ALA A 144 9.25 -1.48 8.33
CA ALA A 144 7.83 -1.60 8.67
C ALA A 144 7.08 -0.48 7.93
N ASN A 145 6.20 -0.88 7.02
CA ASN A 145 5.44 0.03 6.18
C ASN A 145 4.06 0.27 6.79
N LEU A 146 3.63 1.53 6.85
CA LEU A 146 2.31 1.93 7.31
C LEU A 146 1.56 2.64 6.18
N ASP A 147 0.28 2.35 6.06
CA ASP A 147 -0.70 3.12 5.32
C ASP A 147 -1.56 3.89 6.32
N ILE A 148 -1.45 5.20 6.30
CA ILE A 148 -2.17 6.12 7.17
C ILE A 148 -2.82 7.22 6.34
N SER A 149 -3.83 7.89 6.91
CA SER A 149 -4.33 9.14 6.34
C SER A 149 -4.27 10.25 7.38
N ILE A 150 -3.79 11.39 6.93
CA ILE A 150 -3.63 12.59 7.75
C ILE A 150 -4.60 13.65 7.25
N LYS A 151 -5.35 14.26 8.15
CA LYS A 151 -6.19 15.40 7.80
C LYS A 151 -5.35 16.63 7.56
N THR A 152 -5.63 17.37 6.52
CA THR A 152 -4.89 18.55 6.13
C THR A 152 -5.77 19.60 5.48
N GLY A 153 -5.20 20.76 5.20
CA GLY A 153 -5.88 21.86 4.55
C GLY A 153 -4.95 23.06 4.33
N LYS A 154 -5.38 24.01 3.53
CA LYS A 154 -4.66 25.26 3.33
C LYS A 154 -5.14 26.31 4.34
N LYS A 155 -4.21 27.00 4.98
CA LYS A 155 -4.45 28.20 5.78
C LYS A 155 -3.98 29.39 4.98
N ASP A 156 -4.86 30.35 4.74
CA ASP A 156 -4.58 31.56 3.94
C ASP A 156 -3.96 31.23 2.56
N GLY A 157 -4.47 30.15 1.92
CA GLY A 157 -3.99 29.68 0.62
C GLY A 157 -2.67 28.90 0.65
N LYS A 158 -2.00 28.79 1.80
CA LYS A 158 -0.74 28.06 1.98
C LYS A 158 -0.97 26.72 2.65
N LEU A 159 -0.21 25.71 2.19
CA LEU A 159 -0.15 24.40 2.85
C LEU A 159 0.89 24.47 3.97
N GLU A 160 0.45 24.30 5.20
CA GLU A 160 1.33 24.23 6.36
C GLU A 160 1.89 22.82 6.55
N SER A 161 3.10 22.71 7.09
CA SER A 161 3.75 21.44 7.31
C SER A 161 3.29 20.78 8.61
N GLN A 162 2.98 19.50 8.53
CA GLN A 162 2.77 18.62 9.68
C GLN A 162 4.03 17.78 9.91
N TYR A 163 4.17 17.24 11.09
CA TYR A 163 5.31 16.40 11.43
C TYR A 163 4.86 14.99 11.78
N VAL A 164 5.51 14.01 11.17
CA VAL A 164 5.38 12.58 11.52
C VAL A 164 6.77 12.05 11.86
N GLY A 165 6.89 11.42 13.02
CA GLY A 165 8.14 10.85 13.50
C GLY A 165 7.94 9.50 14.18
N ILE A 166 9.06 8.83 14.48
CA ILE A 166 9.06 7.56 15.23
C ILE A 166 9.96 7.69 16.44
N LEU A 167 9.41 7.37 17.60
CA LEU A 167 10.20 7.23 18.83
C LEU A 167 10.43 5.74 19.10
N TYR A 168 11.66 5.39 19.40
CA TYR A 168 11.97 4.13 20.09
C TYR A 168 11.90 4.40 21.58
N THR A 169 10.92 3.77 22.27
CA THR A 169 10.63 4.03 23.67
C THR A 169 11.25 3.02 24.62
N GLY A 170 11.72 1.88 24.11
CA GLY A 170 12.39 0.87 24.92
C GLY A 170 12.29 -0.54 24.35
N THR A 171 12.86 -1.48 25.09
CA THR A 171 12.75 -2.92 24.82
C THR A 171 12.32 -3.62 26.10
N GLU A 172 11.37 -4.51 25.99
CA GLU A 172 10.98 -5.47 27.03
C GLU A 172 11.47 -6.86 26.63
N THR A 173 11.87 -7.65 27.61
CA THR A 173 12.25 -9.05 27.42
C THR A 173 11.28 -9.91 28.21
N ASP A 174 10.66 -10.88 27.55
CA ASP A 174 9.73 -11.81 28.17
C ASP A 174 10.47 -12.97 28.88
N ASN A 175 9.71 -13.84 29.57
CA ASN A 175 10.25 -14.97 30.31
C ASN A 175 10.94 -16.02 29.41
N SER A 176 10.70 -16.00 28.10
CA SER A 176 11.36 -16.88 27.12
C SER A 176 12.66 -16.30 26.57
N GLY A 177 12.97 -15.05 26.91
CA GLY A 177 14.10 -14.31 26.40
C GLY A 177 13.82 -13.57 25.09
N ALA A 178 12.61 -13.66 24.55
CA ALA A 178 12.22 -12.91 23.34
C ALA A 178 12.03 -11.43 23.67
N LYS A 179 12.56 -10.57 22.81
CA LYS A 179 12.51 -9.11 22.99
C LYS A 179 11.35 -8.51 22.23
N THR A 180 10.73 -7.52 22.81
CA THR A 180 9.77 -6.63 22.12
C THR A 180 10.31 -5.22 22.13
N HIS A 181 10.57 -4.69 20.94
CA HIS A 181 11.04 -3.32 20.73
C HIS A 181 9.84 -2.41 20.49
N HIS A 182 9.66 -1.40 21.33
CA HIS A 182 8.50 -0.51 21.29
C HIS A 182 8.79 0.73 20.47
N LEU A 183 7.97 0.96 19.46
CA LEU A 183 7.97 2.14 18.62
C LEU A 183 6.66 2.92 18.81
N LEU A 184 6.75 4.23 18.94
CA LEU A 184 5.61 5.13 18.99
C LEU A 184 5.66 6.05 17.77
N LEU A 185 4.60 6.02 16.96
CA LEU A 185 4.40 7.04 15.93
C LEU A 185 3.93 8.33 16.61
N VAL A 186 4.67 9.39 16.39
CA VAL A 186 4.31 10.75 16.81
C VAL A 186 3.82 11.55 15.62
N HIS A 187 2.75 12.30 15.84
CA HIS A 187 2.18 13.17 14.83
C HIS A 187 1.88 14.52 15.48
N ASN A 188 2.36 15.59 14.84
CA ASN A 188 2.02 16.95 15.19
C ASN A 188 1.24 17.58 14.04
N GLN A 189 -0.05 17.79 14.29
CA GLN A 189 -0.97 18.47 13.36
C GLN A 189 -0.59 19.92 13.09
N ASN A 190 0.19 20.55 13.99
CA ASN A 190 0.72 21.90 13.86
C ASN A 190 -0.36 22.96 13.50
N ASN A 191 -1.56 22.81 14.07
CA ASN A 191 -2.72 23.67 13.79
C ASN A 191 -3.12 23.77 12.30
N VAL A 192 -2.71 22.81 11.49
CA VAL A 192 -3.12 22.70 10.08
C VAL A 192 -4.62 22.42 10.02
N PRO A 193 -5.41 23.15 9.19
CA PRO A 193 -6.83 22.89 9.03
C PRO A 193 -7.09 21.46 8.56
N GLN A 194 -8.20 20.87 9.05
CA GLN A 194 -8.55 19.45 8.79
C GLN A 194 -9.70 19.33 7.76
N TYR A 195 -9.55 19.94 6.58
CA TYR A 195 -10.61 20.01 5.57
C TYR A 195 -10.76 18.73 4.77
N TYR A 196 -9.67 18.00 4.52
CA TYR A 196 -9.65 16.75 3.78
C TYR A 196 -8.55 15.81 4.29
N SER A 197 -8.63 14.55 3.92
CA SER A 197 -7.63 13.53 4.29
C SER A 197 -6.72 13.25 3.10
N VAL A 198 -5.43 13.08 3.37
CA VAL A 198 -4.42 12.65 2.41
C VAL A 198 -3.83 11.34 2.88
N GLN A 199 -3.91 10.31 2.02
CA GLN A 199 -3.23 9.04 2.24
C GLN A 199 -1.71 9.26 2.19
N THR A 200 -1.01 8.68 3.13
CA THR A 200 0.44 8.81 3.29
C THR A 200 1.04 7.47 3.66
N TYR A 201 2.00 7.02 2.86
CA TYR A 201 2.79 5.86 3.22
C TYR A 201 4.00 6.28 4.05
N VAL A 202 4.24 5.52 5.12
CA VAL A 202 5.39 5.72 6.01
C VAL A 202 6.19 4.43 6.06
N SER A 203 7.48 4.48 5.73
CA SER A 203 8.39 3.34 5.87
C SER A 203 9.35 3.58 7.03
N ILE A 204 9.16 2.85 8.12
CA ILE A 204 10.05 2.88 9.29
C ILE A 204 11.28 2.05 9.00
N PRO A 205 12.49 2.62 8.94
CA PRO A 205 13.70 1.88 8.56
C PRO A 205 14.22 1.04 9.73
N LEU A 206 13.84 -0.23 9.81
CA LEU A 206 14.20 -1.14 10.91
C LEU A 206 15.72 -1.33 11.03
N TYR A 207 16.45 -1.27 9.91
CA TYR A 207 17.92 -1.33 9.91
C TYR A 207 18.61 -0.09 10.52
N ARG A 208 17.82 0.97 10.83
CA ARG A 208 18.28 2.17 11.55
C ARG A 208 17.79 2.22 12.99
N MET A 209 17.31 1.11 13.51
CA MET A 209 16.93 1.04 14.91
C MET A 209 18.12 1.36 15.82
N PRO A 210 17.91 2.10 16.93
CA PRO A 210 18.99 2.46 17.87
C PRO A 210 19.49 1.26 18.70
N VAL A 211 18.93 0.08 18.47
CA VAL A 211 19.31 -1.21 19.06
C VAL A 211 19.29 -2.29 17.99
N ALA A 212 20.11 -3.33 18.17
CA ALA A 212 20.08 -4.48 17.28
C ALA A 212 18.77 -5.26 17.44
N ILE A 213 18.18 -5.65 16.31
CA ILE A 213 17.02 -6.52 16.22
C ILE A 213 17.52 -7.90 15.80
N SER A 214 17.14 -8.94 16.49
CA SER A 214 17.49 -10.33 16.19
C SER A 214 16.28 -11.08 15.62
N ALA A 215 16.55 -12.16 14.87
CA ALA A 215 15.48 -13.06 14.45
C ALA A 215 14.75 -13.63 15.67
N GLY A 216 13.44 -13.54 15.65
CA GLY A 216 12.58 -13.94 16.77
C GLY A 216 12.17 -12.80 17.71
N ASP A 217 12.80 -11.62 17.62
CA ASP A 217 12.36 -10.43 18.34
C ASP A 217 11.02 -9.93 17.77
N ASN A 218 10.30 -9.14 18.54
CA ASN A 218 9.08 -8.48 18.12
C ASN A 218 9.32 -6.98 17.95
N ILE A 219 8.66 -6.40 16.95
CA ILE A 219 8.47 -4.96 16.82
C ILE A 219 7.02 -4.65 17.16
N GLU A 220 6.79 -3.76 18.10
CA GLU A 220 5.47 -3.24 18.44
C GLU A 220 5.39 -1.76 18.07
N ILE A 221 4.44 -1.43 17.20
CA ILE A 221 4.21 -0.06 16.74
C ILE A 221 2.91 0.42 17.32
N THR A 222 2.98 1.48 18.15
CA THR A 222 1.83 2.14 18.76
C THR A 222 1.59 3.46 18.04
N LEU A 223 0.33 3.78 17.78
CA LEU A 223 -0.10 5.05 17.18
C LEU A 223 -1.45 5.49 17.75
N ASN A 224 -1.69 6.80 17.73
CA ASN A 224 -2.96 7.37 18.14
C ASN A 224 -3.88 7.58 16.93
N THR A 225 -5.09 7.06 17.02
CA THR A 225 -6.10 7.21 15.97
C THR A 225 -7.30 8.01 16.48
N TYR A 226 -8.18 8.44 15.58
CA TYR A 226 -9.44 9.08 15.98
C TYR A 226 -10.34 8.18 16.84
N ASN A 227 -10.07 6.86 16.87
CA ASN A 227 -10.78 5.86 17.69
C ASN A 227 -9.97 5.42 18.93
N GLY A 228 -8.90 6.13 19.27
CA GLY A 228 -8.02 5.82 20.38
C GLY A 228 -6.67 5.21 19.95
N LYS A 229 -5.85 4.88 20.94
CA LYS A 229 -4.53 4.28 20.71
C LYS A 229 -4.68 2.82 20.27
N ILE A 230 -3.88 2.44 19.29
CA ILE A 230 -3.74 1.05 18.83
C ILE A 230 -2.28 0.65 18.81
N SER A 231 -2.02 -0.65 19.01
CA SER A 231 -0.68 -1.25 18.87
C SER A 231 -0.74 -2.43 17.92
N LYS A 232 0.27 -2.57 17.09
CA LYS A 232 0.46 -3.68 16.16
C LYS A 232 1.81 -4.31 16.41
N ARG A 233 1.85 -5.63 16.60
CA ARG A 233 3.06 -6.39 16.89
C ARG A 233 3.37 -7.36 15.77
N PHE A 234 4.66 -7.44 15.43
CA PHE A 234 5.20 -8.29 14.37
C PHE A 234 6.43 -9.03 14.90
N ARG A 235 6.54 -10.29 14.54
CA ARG A 235 7.76 -11.07 14.77
C ARG A 235 8.70 -10.92 13.57
N ILE A 236 9.98 -10.69 13.84
CA ILE A 236 11.03 -10.49 12.84
C ILE A 236 11.75 -11.81 12.50
#